data_313bf2f16bd20f7cdd5eee6d76682456
#
_entry.id   313bf2f16bd20f7cdd5eee6d76682456
#
_cell.length_a   1.000
_cell.length_b   1.000
_cell.length_c   1.000
_cell.angle_alpha   90.00
_cell.angle_beta   90.00
_cell.angle_gamma   90.00
#
_symmetry.space_group_name_H-M   'P 1'
#
loop_
_entity.id
_entity.type
_entity.pdbx_description
1 polymer ?
#
loop_
_entity_poly.entity_id
_entity_poly.type
_entity_poly.pdbx_seq_one_letter_code
_entity_poly.pdbx_strand_id
1 'polypeptide(L)'
;MDDLSGKVAVVTGGAAGIGRGIVEALLEEGVRVVIADVEASVLDDTLKGLHPLGQVRGVVTDVSSAASVEALADDVFATEGACHLLFNNAGVTSGGGGRPWEQEPNDWTWCFSVNVFGVANGMLSFVPRMIESGLPGVVVNTSSMDGGIAPVPYASVYASSKAAISCLTEALAHQLSAACTQLRAAVFYPSGGLLDTGLWTAQRNRPPELARLKPRPPAPGTTFAEFKAQLEAAGRSVDVVDLLELGRFVVRGVKAGDFIIGHGLEEAGAMLHARADAIAEGRLPPAALS
;
A
#
# COMPACT_ATOMS: atom_id res chain seq x y z
N MET A 1 -18.36 2.16 9.20
CA MET A 1 -17.91 2.77 10.49
C MET A 1 -18.02 4.26 10.31
N ASP A 2 -19.12 4.87 10.74
CA ASP A 2 -19.45 6.26 10.34
C ASP A 2 -18.68 7.32 11.15
N ASP A 3 -18.37 7.03 12.41
CA ASP A 3 -17.58 7.89 13.29
C ASP A 3 -16.22 7.25 13.59
N LEU A 4 -15.17 7.97 13.22
CA LEU A 4 -13.78 7.58 13.45
C LEU A 4 -13.13 8.35 14.60
N SER A 5 -13.82 9.35 15.18
CA SER A 5 -13.26 10.17 16.24
C SER A 5 -12.82 9.31 17.45
N GLY A 6 -11.62 9.58 17.94
CA GLY A 6 -11.00 8.84 19.05
C GLY A 6 -10.57 7.41 18.74
N LYS A 7 -10.82 6.88 17.53
CA LYS A 7 -10.30 5.58 17.11
C LYS A 7 -8.79 5.61 16.98
N VAL A 8 -8.17 4.44 16.98
CA VAL A 8 -6.73 4.28 16.80
C VAL A 8 -6.46 3.69 15.43
N ALA A 9 -5.59 4.32 14.67
CA ALA A 9 -5.10 3.83 13.39
C ALA A 9 -3.59 3.58 13.42
N VAL A 10 -3.17 2.52 12.73
CA VAL A 10 -1.76 2.26 12.40
C VAL A 10 -1.60 2.38 10.89
N VAL A 11 -0.62 3.16 10.44
CA VAL A 11 -0.32 3.34 9.01
C VAL A 11 1.13 3.00 8.75
N THR A 12 1.39 1.88 8.07
CA THR A 12 2.76 1.53 7.65
C THR A 12 3.17 2.31 6.41
N GLY A 13 4.43 2.75 6.34
CA GLY A 13 4.90 3.67 5.30
C GLY A 13 4.18 5.03 5.37
N GLY A 14 3.82 5.46 6.58
CA GLY A 14 2.99 6.64 6.82
C GLY A 14 3.77 7.96 6.89
N ALA A 15 5.08 7.93 6.83
CA ALA A 15 5.90 9.15 6.90
C ALA A 15 5.94 9.94 5.58
N ALA A 16 5.58 9.33 4.46
CA ALA A 16 5.64 10.00 3.16
C ALA A 16 4.56 9.50 2.19
N GLY A 17 4.42 10.17 1.07
CA GLY A 17 3.60 9.72 -0.06
C GLY A 17 2.13 9.50 0.31
N ILE A 18 1.56 8.42 -0.22
CA ILE A 18 0.16 8.03 0.01
C ILE A 18 -0.12 7.82 1.49
N GLY A 19 0.81 7.12 2.20
CA GLY A 19 0.65 6.85 3.64
C GLY A 19 0.50 8.14 4.45
N ARG A 20 1.29 9.16 4.15
CA ARG A 20 1.17 10.47 4.79
C ARG A 20 -0.18 11.13 4.48
N GLY A 21 -0.63 11.09 3.23
CA GLY A 21 -1.96 11.61 2.87
C GLY A 21 -3.09 10.90 3.64
N ILE A 22 -2.99 9.58 3.84
CA ILE A 22 -3.93 8.82 4.67
C ILE A 22 -3.86 9.28 6.13
N VAL A 23 -2.65 9.47 6.69
CA VAL A 23 -2.45 9.95 8.06
C VAL A 23 -3.09 11.31 8.25
N GLU A 24 -2.83 12.27 7.36
CA GLU A 24 -3.42 13.62 7.43
C GLU A 24 -4.96 13.55 7.40
N ALA A 25 -5.54 12.77 6.48
CA ALA A 25 -6.99 12.59 6.40
C ALA A 25 -7.59 11.92 7.65
N LEU A 26 -6.89 10.98 8.27
CA LEU A 26 -7.32 10.36 9.53
C LEU A 26 -7.28 11.35 10.71
N LEU A 27 -6.27 12.21 10.76
CA LEU A 27 -6.18 13.26 11.77
C LEU A 27 -7.33 14.28 11.65
N GLU A 28 -7.75 14.63 10.43
CA GLU A 28 -8.93 15.48 10.18
C GLU A 28 -10.23 14.87 10.73
N GLU A 29 -10.33 13.53 10.78
CA GLU A 29 -11.46 12.80 11.37
C GLU A 29 -11.32 12.60 12.89
N GLY A 30 -10.29 13.18 13.53
CA GLY A 30 -10.05 13.05 14.96
C GLY A 30 -9.52 11.67 15.40
N VAL A 31 -8.92 10.92 14.48
CA VAL A 31 -8.28 9.62 14.76
C VAL A 31 -6.94 9.82 15.45
N ARG A 32 -6.61 8.97 16.40
CA ARG A 32 -5.26 8.86 16.97
C ARG A 32 -4.42 7.97 16.06
N VAL A 33 -3.34 8.51 15.51
CA VAL A 33 -2.57 7.83 14.46
C VAL A 33 -1.18 7.43 14.95
N VAL A 34 -0.83 6.17 14.74
CA VAL A 34 0.53 5.66 14.89
C VAL A 34 1.12 5.44 13.49
N ILE A 35 2.14 6.21 13.17
CA ILE A 35 2.91 6.06 11.93
C ILE A 35 4.01 5.04 12.15
N ALA A 36 4.04 4.00 11.33
CA ALA A 36 5.14 3.04 11.29
C ALA A 36 5.94 3.24 10.00
N ASP A 37 7.22 3.59 10.11
CA ASP A 37 8.07 3.83 8.95
C ASP A 37 9.51 3.39 9.22
N VAL A 38 10.22 2.97 8.18
CA VAL A 38 11.62 2.54 8.30
C VAL A 38 12.59 3.72 8.30
N GLU A 39 12.19 4.88 7.76
CA GLU A 39 13.01 6.06 7.62
C GLU A 39 12.87 7.01 8.83
N ALA A 40 13.65 6.77 9.89
CA ALA A 40 13.56 7.50 11.15
C ALA A 40 13.60 9.04 10.97
N SER A 41 14.49 9.57 10.13
CA SER A 41 14.60 11.02 9.93
C SER A 41 13.39 11.61 9.22
N VAL A 42 12.83 10.88 8.23
CA VAL A 42 11.60 11.31 7.52
C VAL A 42 10.42 11.26 8.47
N LEU A 43 10.35 10.21 9.30
CA LEU A 43 9.32 10.06 10.33
C LEU A 43 9.33 11.23 11.31
N ASP A 44 10.51 11.57 11.84
CA ASP A 44 10.68 12.71 12.78
C ASP A 44 10.24 14.04 12.16
N ASP A 45 10.62 14.30 10.91
CA ASP A 45 10.25 15.55 10.23
C ASP A 45 8.75 15.60 9.91
N THR A 46 8.18 14.46 9.55
CA THR A 46 6.73 14.34 9.31
C THR A 46 5.93 14.58 10.58
N LEU A 47 6.35 14.01 11.70
CA LEU A 47 5.69 14.21 13.00
C LEU A 47 5.66 15.68 13.41
N LYS A 48 6.76 16.43 13.20
CA LYS A 48 6.79 17.88 13.49
C LYS A 48 5.71 18.65 12.73
N GLY A 49 5.46 18.26 11.46
CA GLY A 49 4.42 18.86 10.64
C GLY A 49 2.99 18.45 11.02
N LEU A 50 2.82 17.22 11.54
CA LEU A 50 1.50 16.66 11.80
C LEU A 50 0.98 16.87 13.23
N HIS A 51 1.84 17.07 14.22
CA HIS A 51 1.42 17.34 15.61
C HIS A 51 0.38 18.47 15.76
N PRO A 52 0.44 19.57 15.00
CA PRO A 52 -0.60 20.60 15.06
C PRO A 52 -1.98 20.15 14.58
N LEU A 53 -2.05 19.06 13.80
CA LEU A 53 -3.30 18.56 13.21
C LEU A 53 -4.03 17.58 14.13
N GLY A 54 -3.36 16.94 15.09
CA GLY A 54 -4.00 15.98 15.98
C GLY A 54 -3.05 15.06 16.73
N GLN A 55 -3.61 13.99 17.29
CA GLN A 55 -2.84 13.02 18.08
C GLN A 55 -2.11 12.04 17.14
N VAL A 56 -0.83 12.25 16.96
CA VAL A 56 0.02 11.43 16.10
C VAL A 56 1.33 11.10 16.81
N ARG A 57 1.81 9.89 16.65
CA ARG A 57 3.16 9.46 17.06
C ARG A 57 3.77 8.53 16.01
N GLY A 58 5.07 8.32 16.11
CA GLY A 58 5.80 7.47 15.18
C GLY A 58 6.53 6.32 15.90
N VAL A 59 6.65 5.21 15.18
CA VAL A 59 7.46 4.05 15.58
C VAL A 59 8.32 3.63 14.39
N VAL A 60 9.63 3.61 14.55
CA VAL A 60 10.53 3.12 13.49
C VAL A 60 10.30 1.62 13.32
N THR A 61 9.88 1.22 12.13
CA THR A 61 9.44 -0.16 11.86
C THR A 61 9.85 -0.60 10.46
N ASP A 62 10.55 -1.71 10.39
CA ASP A 62 10.78 -2.43 9.13
C ASP A 62 9.70 -3.50 8.96
N VAL A 63 8.77 -3.30 8.04
CA VAL A 63 7.66 -4.23 7.80
C VAL A 63 8.13 -5.58 7.25
N SER A 64 9.31 -5.66 6.64
CA SER A 64 9.88 -6.92 6.16
C SER A 64 10.35 -7.84 7.30
N SER A 65 10.51 -7.29 8.50
CA SER A 65 10.88 -8.02 9.72
C SER A 65 9.66 -8.35 10.57
N ALA A 66 9.30 -9.62 10.67
CA ALA A 66 8.19 -10.07 11.51
C ALA A 66 8.36 -9.61 12.97
N ALA A 67 9.59 -9.69 13.51
CA ALA A 67 9.87 -9.25 14.88
C ALA A 67 9.68 -7.74 15.06
N SER A 68 10.01 -6.92 14.04
CA SER A 68 9.79 -5.48 14.09
C SER A 68 8.30 -5.12 14.10
N VAL A 69 7.49 -5.84 13.30
CA VAL A 69 6.04 -5.62 13.24
C VAL A 69 5.35 -6.14 14.51
N GLU A 70 5.83 -7.24 15.08
CA GLU A 70 5.32 -7.74 16.37
C GLU A 70 5.59 -6.74 17.50
N ALA A 71 6.81 -6.17 17.56
CA ALA A 71 7.15 -5.13 18.52
C ALA A 71 6.29 -3.86 18.33
N LEU A 72 5.98 -3.48 17.08
CA LEU A 72 5.05 -2.40 16.80
C LEU A 72 3.66 -2.71 17.37
N ALA A 73 3.16 -3.92 17.16
CA ALA A 73 1.85 -4.31 17.68
C ALA A 73 1.84 -4.30 19.21
N ASP A 74 2.87 -4.84 19.87
CA ASP A 74 3.03 -4.79 21.32
C ASP A 74 2.96 -3.35 21.85
N ASP A 75 3.71 -2.44 21.23
CA ASP A 75 3.75 -1.02 21.60
C ASP A 75 2.37 -0.36 21.41
N VAL A 76 1.70 -0.61 20.27
CA VAL A 76 0.39 -0.03 19.97
C VAL A 76 -0.66 -0.48 20.98
N PHE A 77 -0.78 -1.79 21.23
CA PHE A 77 -1.79 -2.29 22.16
C PHE A 77 -1.48 -1.92 23.60
N ALA A 78 -0.20 -1.83 24.01
CA ALA A 78 0.17 -1.38 25.34
C ALA A 78 -0.09 0.12 25.56
N THR A 79 0.16 0.96 24.56
CA THR A 79 0.08 2.42 24.68
C THR A 79 -1.32 2.96 24.36
N GLU A 80 -1.94 2.46 23.28
CA GLU A 80 -3.23 2.95 22.79
C GLU A 80 -4.41 2.12 23.28
N GLY A 81 -4.16 0.92 23.76
CA GLY A 81 -5.17 -0.02 24.23
C GLY A 81 -5.94 -0.76 23.13
N ALA A 82 -5.87 -0.31 21.90
CA ALA A 82 -6.58 -0.91 20.76
C ALA A 82 -5.96 -0.48 19.43
N CYS A 83 -6.26 -1.25 18.36
CA CYS A 83 -6.11 -0.84 16.97
C CYS A 83 -7.47 -1.05 16.27
N HIS A 84 -8.05 0.03 15.73
CA HIS A 84 -9.32 -0.03 15.01
C HIS A 84 -9.12 -0.04 13.50
N LEU A 85 -8.07 0.65 13.02
CA LEU A 85 -7.77 0.78 11.61
C LEU A 85 -6.30 0.38 11.38
N LEU A 86 -6.08 -0.67 10.61
CA LEU A 86 -4.74 -1.08 10.19
C LEU A 86 -4.58 -0.81 8.71
N PHE A 87 -3.70 0.11 8.34
CA PHE A 87 -3.31 0.37 6.95
C PHE A 87 -1.95 -0.25 6.66
N ASN A 88 -1.95 -1.40 6.01
CA ASN A 88 -0.75 -2.01 5.45
C ASN A 88 -0.44 -1.33 4.12
N ASN A 89 0.24 -0.18 4.18
CA ASN A 89 0.48 0.68 3.03
C ASN A 89 1.94 0.70 2.58
N ALA A 90 2.90 0.39 3.44
CA ALA A 90 4.31 0.34 3.08
C ALA A 90 4.56 -0.51 1.82
N GLY A 91 5.37 0.01 0.90
CA GLY A 91 5.64 -0.70 -0.34
C GLY A 91 6.82 -0.12 -1.10
N VAL A 92 7.44 -0.95 -1.92
CA VAL A 92 8.59 -0.62 -2.76
C VAL A 92 8.42 -1.17 -4.17
N THR A 93 9.16 -0.62 -5.13
CA THR A 93 9.37 -1.24 -6.45
C THR A 93 10.66 -2.04 -6.45
N SER A 94 10.80 -2.96 -7.40
CA SER A 94 12.04 -3.76 -7.56
C SER A 94 13.23 -2.96 -8.11
N GLY A 95 13.09 -1.65 -8.29
CA GLY A 95 14.19 -0.81 -8.79
C GLY A 95 14.22 -0.62 -10.31
N GLY A 96 13.07 -0.45 -10.88
CA GLY A 96 12.87 -0.17 -12.30
C GLY A 96 12.26 -1.35 -13.06
N GLY A 97 11.72 -1.02 -14.22
CA GLY A 97 11.12 -2.00 -15.11
C GLY A 97 12.15 -2.97 -15.72
N GLY A 98 11.67 -3.90 -16.49
CA GLY A 98 12.50 -4.87 -17.21
C GLY A 98 11.77 -6.19 -17.41
N ARG A 99 12.35 -7.01 -18.26
CA ARG A 99 11.79 -8.33 -18.55
C ARG A 99 11.94 -9.26 -17.34
N PRO A 100 11.03 -10.22 -17.11
CA PRO A 100 11.12 -11.14 -15.96
C PRO A 100 12.47 -11.83 -15.81
N TRP A 101 13.08 -12.22 -16.92
CA TRP A 101 14.37 -12.91 -16.96
C TRP A 101 15.60 -12.00 -16.82
N GLU A 102 15.41 -10.70 -16.75
CA GLU A 102 16.44 -9.68 -16.47
C GLU A 102 16.46 -9.26 -14.99
N GLN A 103 15.48 -9.75 -14.21
CA GLN A 103 15.42 -9.50 -12.78
C GLN A 103 16.38 -10.45 -12.05
N GLU A 104 16.95 -9.98 -10.95
CA GLU A 104 17.81 -10.81 -10.10
C GLU A 104 17.02 -11.36 -8.90
N PRO A 105 17.45 -12.49 -8.31
CA PRO A 105 16.79 -13.03 -7.11
C PRO A 105 16.58 -11.98 -6.00
N ASN A 106 17.54 -11.08 -5.80
CA ASN A 106 17.46 -10.01 -4.82
C ASN A 106 16.35 -8.99 -5.12
N ASP A 107 15.97 -8.79 -6.40
CA ASP A 107 14.85 -7.91 -6.76
C ASP A 107 13.52 -8.51 -6.27
N TRP A 108 13.35 -9.82 -6.46
CA TRP A 108 12.19 -10.56 -5.99
C TRP A 108 12.14 -10.61 -4.47
N THR A 109 13.25 -11.01 -3.84
CA THR A 109 13.33 -11.13 -2.39
C THR A 109 12.98 -9.81 -1.72
N TRP A 110 13.61 -8.70 -2.11
CA TRP A 110 13.35 -7.41 -1.49
C TRP A 110 11.92 -6.91 -1.71
N CYS A 111 11.43 -6.95 -2.95
CA CYS A 111 10.10 -6.45 -3.25
C CYS A 111 9.01 -7.27 -2.52
N PHE A 112 9.15 -8.59 -2.49
CA PHE A 112 8.19 -9.45 -1.79
C PHE A 112 8.30 -9.36 -0.28
N SER A 113 9.51 -9.21 0.28
CA SER A 113 9.67 -9.07 1.73
C SER A 113 8.95 -7.82 2.27
N VAL A 114 8.99 -6.71 1.52
CA VAL A 114 8.27 -5.49 1.93
C VAL A 114 6.79 -5.57 1.56
N ASN A 115 6.47 -5.81 0.28
CA ASN A 115 5.09 -5.66 -0.21
C ASN A 115 4.17 -6.78 0.27
N VAL A 116 4.63 -8.03 0.22
CA VAL A 116 3.79 -9.20 0.53
C VAL A 116 3.96 -9.64 1.97
N PHE A 117 5.20 -9.91 2.39
CA PHE A 117 5.45 -10.33 3.76
C PHE A 117 5.22 -9.20 4.76
N GLY A 118 5.44 -7.94 4.39
CA GLY A 118 5.08 -6.80 5.24
C GLY A 118 3.58 -6.73 5.52
N VAL A 119 2.73 -6.95 4.52
CA VAL A 119 1.28 -7.07 4.71
C VAL A 119 0.93 -8.29 5.56
N ALA A 120 1.56 -9.44 5.28
CA ALA A 120 1.33 -10.66 6.06
C ALA A 120 1.74 -10.47 7.54
N ASN A 121 2.89 -9.86 7.81
CA ASN A 121 3.36 -9.56 9.16
C ASN A 121 2.37 -8.64 9.89
N GLY A 122 1.88 -7.57 9.22
CA GLY A 122 0.83 -6.71 9.77
C GLY A 122 -0.43 -7.49 10.15
N MET A 123 -0.88 -8.37 9.27
CA MET A 123 -2.06 -9.20 9.56
C MET A 123 -1.79 -10.18 10.72
N LEU A 124 -0.65 -10.85 10.74
CA LEU A 124 -0.31 -11.83 11.77
C LEU A 124 -0.20 -11.19 13.17
N SER A 125 0.39 -10.01 13.27
CA SER A 125 0.59 -9.34 14.57
C SER A 125 -0.63 -8.57 15.05
N PHE A 126 -1.44 -7.99 14.15
CA PHE A 126 -2.56 -7.12 14.54
C PHE A 126 -3.91 -7.82 14.53
N VAL A 127 -4.25 -8.61 13.49
CA VAL A 127 -5.61 -9.14 13.32
C VAL A 127 -6.07 -10.00 14.50
N PRO A 128 -5.26 -10.94 15.04
CA PRO A 128 -5.67 -11.72 16.21
C PRO A 128 -6.03 -10.83 17.42
N ARG A 129 -5.22 -9.82 17.69
CA ARG A 129 -5.44 -8.88 18.82
C ARG A 129 -6.65 -7.98 18.57
N MET A 130 -6.88 -7.56 17.32
CA MET A 130 -8.08 -6.82 16.94
C MET A 130 -9.33 -7.68 17.12
N ILE A 131 -9.31 -8.97 16.78
CA ILE A 131 -10.42 -9.92 17.03
C ILE A 131 -10.66 -10.09 18.52
N GLU A 132 -9.61 -10.31 19.30
CA GLU A 132 -9.69 -10.50 20.76
C GLU A 132 -10.29 -9.27 21.47
N SER A 133 -10.00 -8.07 20.97
CA SER A 133 -10.58 -6.83 21.52
C SER A 133 -12.09 -6.76 21.38
N GLY A 134 -12.69 -7.49 20.44
CA GLY A 134 -14.12 -7.47 20.14
C GLY A 134 -14.61 -6.13 19.56
N LEU A 135 -13.72 -5.20 19.26
CA LEU A 135 -14.07 -3.88 18.77
C LEU A 135 -14.24 -3.88 17.24
N PRO A 136 -15.13 -3.05 16.69
CA PRO A 136 -15.21 -2.85 15.25
C PRO A 136 -13.91 -2.31 14.68
N GLY A 137 -13.47 -2.86 13.55
CA GLY A 137 -12.23 -2.43 12.92
C GLY A 137 -12.16 -2.75 11.43
N VAL A 138 -11.17 -2.17 10.76
CA VAL A 138 -10.91 -2.37 9.34
C VAL A 138 -9.42 -2.57 9.09
N VAL A 139 -9.09 -3.60 8.31
CA VAL A 139 -7.74 -3.80 7.76
C VAL A 139 -7.76 -3.38 6.30
N VAL A 140 -6.96 -2.38 5.96
CA VAL A 140 -6.83 -1.87 4.58
C VAL A 140 -5.46 -2.25 4.05
N ASN A 141 -5.42 -3.02 2.97
CA ASN A 141 -4.17 -3.41 2.31
C ASN A 141 -4.01 -2.63 0.99
N THR A 142 -2.89 -1.94 0.84
CA THR A 142 -2.59 -1.15 -0.37
C THR A 142 -2.01 -2.05 -1.45
N SER A 143 -2.83 -2.38 -2.44
CA SER A 143 -2.42 -3.06 -3.66
C SER A 143 -2.03 -2.04 -4.76
N SER A 144 -2.32 -2.34 -6.00
CA SER A 144 -2.19 -1.47 -7.17
C SER A 144 -3.10 -2.00 -8.28
N MET A 145 -3.58 -1.13 -9.14
CA MET A 145 -4.19 -1.56 -10.41
C MET A 145 -3.20 -2.44 -11.20
N ASP A 146 -1.91 -2.10 -11.13
CA ASP A 146 -0.81 -2.88 -11.69
C ASP A 146 -0.63 -4.19 -10.94
N GLY A 147 -1.05 -5.28 -11.51
CA GLY A 147 -1.01 -6.62 -10.93
C GLY A 147 -2.29 -7.00 -10.18
N GLY A 148 -2.91 -6.11 -9.42
CA GLY A 148 -4.17 -6.39 -8.73
C GLY A 148 -5.35 -6.59 -9.69
N ILE A 149 -5.39 -5.83 -10.77
CA ILE A 149 -6.42 -5.93 -11.83
C ILE A 149 -5.86 -6.64 -13.06
N ALA A 150 -4.70 -6.19 -13.56
CA ALA A 150 -4.09 -6.79 -14.75
C ALA A 150 -2.56 -6.77 -14.65
N PRO A 151 -1.87 -7.73 -15.30
CA PRO A 151 -0.42 -7.74 -15.34
C PRO A 151 0.09 -6.54 -16.15
N VAL A 152 1.17 -5.93 -15.68
CA VAL A 152 1.85 -4.85 -16.38
C VAL A 152 3.14 -5.41 -16.99
N PRO A 153 3.31 -5.36 -18.30
CA PRO A 153 4.56 -5.70 -18.95
C PRO A 153 5.71 -4.87 -18.36
N TYR A 154 6.88 -5.48 -18.20
CA TYR A 154 8.10 -4.85 -17.66
C TYR A 154 8.07 -4.43 -16.17
N ALA A 155 6.99 -4.70 -15.43
CA ALA A 155 6.91 -4.49 -13.99
C ALA A 155 6.60 -5.80 -13.23
N SER A 156 7.08 -6.93 -13.72
CA SER A 156 6.67 -8.28 -13.29
C SER A 156 6.82 -8.52 -11.79
N VAL A 157 7.91 -8.10 -11.17
CA VAL A 157 8.15 -8.31 -9.73
C VAL A 157 7.12 -7.52 -8.90
N TYR A 158 6.99 -6.23 -9.20
CA TYR A 158 6.03 -5.35 -8.51
C TYR A 158 4.59 -5.83 -8.74
N ALA A 159 4.18 -6.01 -10.00
CA ALA A 159 2.83 -6.44 -10.34
C ALA A 159 2.46 -7.78 -9.69
N SER A 160 3.38 -8.76 -9.68
CA SER A 160 3.17 -10.03 -8.99
C SER A 160 2.97 -9.85 -7.48
N SER A 161 3.75 -8.96 -6.85
CA SER A 161 3.58 -8.66 -5.42
C SER A 161 2.21 -8.02 -5.13
N LYS A 162 1.72 -7.14 -6.00
CA LYS A 162 0.42 -6.47 -5.84
C LYS A 162 -0.76 -7.40 -6.13
N ALA A 163 -0.61 -8.32 -7.09
CA ALA A 163 -1.58 -9.40 -7.29
C ALA A 163 -1.72 -10.29 -6.05
N ALA A 164 -0.61 -10.65 -5.41
CA ALA A 164 -0.62 -11.43 -4.17
C ALA A 164 -1.37 -10.71 -3.04
N ILE A 165 -1.19 -9.37 -2.89
CA ILE A 165 -1.91 -8.57 -1.87
C ILE A 165 -3.41 -8.58 -2.14
N SER A 166 -3.86 -8.43 -3.39
CA SER A 166 -5.27 -8.46 -3.74
C SER A 166 -5.91 -9.79 -3.35
N CYS A 167 -5.32 -10.91 -3.77
CA CYS A 167 -5.78 -12.24 -3.42
C CYS A 167 -5.80 -12.48 -1.91
N LEU A 168 -4.76 -12.08 -1.19
CA LEU A 168 -4.67 -12.23 0.26
C LEU A 168 -5.75 -11.41 0.98
N THR A 169 -6.06 -10.21 0.49
CA THR A 169 -7.09 -9.34 1.09
C THR A 169 -8.49 -9.90 0.88
N GLU A 170 -8.78 -10.46 -0.29
CA GLU A 170 -10.04 -11.16 -0.56
C GLU A 170 -10.22 -12.35 0.37
N ALA A 171 -9.19 -13.20 0.51
CA ALA A 171 -9.20 -14.33 1.44
C ALA A 171 -9.44 -13.88 2.89
N LEU A 172 -8.77 -12.82 3.34
CA LEU A 172 -8.96 -12.24 4.67
C LEU A 172 -10.41 -11.78 4.87
N ALA A 173 -10.99 -11.06 3.91
CA ALA A 173 -12.36 -10.56 4.00
C ALA A 173 -13.37 -11.70 4.16
N HIS A 174 -13.24 -12.75 3.37
CA HIS A 174 -14.11 -13.93 3.49
C HIS A 174 -13.96 -14.62 4.85
N GLN A 175 -12.73 -14.76 5.35
CA GLN A 175 -12.48 -15.40 6.65
C GLN A 175 -13.00 -14.57 7.83
N LEU A 176 -12.81 -13.25 7.82
CA LEU A 176 -13.37 -12.37 8.85
C LEU A 176 -14.88 -12.41 8.89
N SER A 177 -15.52 -12.44 7.72
CA SER A 177 -16.97 -12.59 7.60
C SER A 177 -17.47 -13.95 8.13
N ALA A 178 -16.80 -15.04 7.74
CA ALA A 178 -17.14 -16.39 8.18
C ALA A 178 -16.96 -16.60 9.69
N ALA A 179 -15.97 -15.96 10.29
CA ALA A 179 -15.70 -16.00 11.72
C ALA A 179 -16.62 -15.08 12.53
N CYS A 180 -17.58 -14.40 11.90
CA CYS A 180 -18.52 -13.48 12.53
C CYS A 180 -17.84 -12.42 13.42
N THR A 181 -16.65 -11.95 13.01
CA THR A 181 -15.93 -10.88 13.70
C THR A 181 -16.58 -9.52 13.39
N GLN A 182 -16.24 -8.50 14.21
CA GLN A 182 -16.61 -7.12 13.90
C GLN A 182 -15.57 -6.43 12.99
N LEU A 183 -14.61 -7.20 12.47
CA LEU A 183 -13.59 -6.70 11.57
C LEU A 183 -14.02 -6.86 10.12
N ARG A 184 -13.55 -5.92 9.31
CA ARG A 184 -13.65 -5.96 7.85
C ARG A 184 -12.25 -5.84 7.24
N ALA A 185 -12.10 -6.31 6.02
CA ALA A 185 -10.94 -6.02 5.20
C ALA A 185 -11.35 -5.19 3.99
N ALA A 186 -10.42 -4.38 3.48
CA ALA A 186 -10.57 -3.64 2.24
C ALA A 186 -9.25 -3.65 1.47
N VAL A 187 -9.34 -3.68 0.16
CA VAL A 187 -8.19 -3.50 -0.74
C VAL A 187 -8.23 -2.09 -1.32
N PHE A 188 -7.10 -1.39 -1.21
CA PHE A 188 -6.94 -0.08 -1.81
C PHE A 188 -6.09 -0.16 -3.07
N TYR A 189 -6.62 0.34 -4.18
CA TYR A 189 -5.93 0.53 -5.45
C TYR A 189 -5.65 2.01 -5.68
N PRO A 190 -4.44 2.50 -5.36
CA PRO A 190 -4.06 3.89 -5.65
C PRO A 190 -4.23 4.19 -7.14
N SER A 191 -5.00 5.21 -7.45
CA SER A 191 -5.43 5.54 -8.82
C SER A 191 -5.87 6.99 -8.91
N GLY A 192 -6.27 7.44 -10.10
CA GLY A 192 -6.77 8.79 -10.35
C GLY A 192 -5.76 9.71 -11.04
N GLY A 193 -4.57 9.23 -11.37
CA GLY A 193 -3.52 9.99 -12.05
C GLY A 193 -2.11 9.58 -11.62
N LEU A 194 -1.14 10.43 -11.92
CA LEU A 194 0.25 10.19 -11.59
C LEU A 194 0.52 10.55 -10.11
N LEU A 195 1.17 9.63 -9.39
CA LEU A 195 1.42 9.74 -7.96
C LEU A 195 2.89 10.12 -7.70
N ASP A 196 3.11 11.31 -7.14
CA ASP A 196 4.44 11.73 -6.68
C ASP A 196 4.73 11.17 -5.30
N THR A 197 5.36 10.03 -5.24
CA THR A 197 5.62 9.31 -3.99
C THR A 197 7.06 8.84 -3.88
N GLY A 198 7.47 8.46 -2.66
CA GLY A 198 8.77 7.84 -2.40
C GLY A 198 9.01 6.52 -3.15
N LEU A 199 7.99 5.98 -3.82
CA LEU A 199 8.09 4.75 -4.61
C LEU A 199 9.08 4.89 -5.77
N TRP A 200 9.17 6.07 -6.38
CA TRP A 200 10.11 6.40 -7.46
C TRP A 200 11.58 6.28 -7.04
N THR A 201 11.85 6.51 -5.77
CA THR A 201 13.20 6.47 -5.18
C THR A 201 13.32 5.37 -4.12
N ALA A 202 12.48 4.35 -4.16
CA ALA A 202 12.42 3.30 -3.14
C ALA A 202 13.77 2.59 -2.91
N GLN A 203 14.64 2.55 -3.93
CA GLN A 203 15.96 1.92 -3.85
C GLN A 203 16.86 2.46 -2.73
N ARG A 204 16.61 3.67 -2.22
CA ARG A 204 17.33 4.24 -1.07
C ARG A 204 17.18 3.40 0.22
N ASN A 205 16.07 2.68 0.32
CA ASN A 205 15.74 1.82 1.46
C ASN A 205 16.08 0.35 1.22
N ARG A 206 16.75 0.03 0.11
CA ARG A 206 17.13 -1.34 -0.20
C ARG A 206 18.29 -1.78 0.69
N PRO A 207 18.15 -2.87 1.46
CA PRO A 207 19.22 -3.35 2.33
C PRO A 207 20.46 -3.74 1.52
N PRO A 208 21.68 -3.45 2.02
CA PRO A 208 22.92 -3.78 1.31
C PRO A 208 23.05 -5.25 0.93
N GLU A 209 22.59 -6.17 1.78
CA GLU A 209 22.60 -7.62 1.55
C GLU A 209 21.69 -8.07 0.40
N LEU A 210 20.68 -7.24 0.06
CA LEU A 210 19.80 -7.45 -1.07
C LEU A 210 20.15 -6.55 -2.27
N ALA A 211 21.32 -5.90 -2.25
CA ALA A 211 21.80 -5.14 -3.40
C ALA A 211 21.87 -5.99 -4.66
N ARG A 212 21.68 -5.36 -5.82
CA ARG A 212 21.84 -6.05 -7.09
C ARG A 212 23.31 -6.45 -7.31
N LEU A 213 23.51 -7.67 -7.81
CA LEU A 213 24.83 -8.15 -8.17
C LEU A 213 25.36 -7.46 -9.46
N LYS A 214 24.43 -7.13 -10.36
CA LYS A 214 24.75 -6.40 -11.61
C LYS A 214 24.07 -5.04 -11.57
N PRO A 215 24.83 -3.95 -11.50
CA PRO A 215 24.25 -2.61 -11.58
C PRO A 215 23.40 -2.46 -12.85
N ARG A 216 22.18 -1.92 -12.68
CA ARG A 216 21.36 -1.54 -13.81
C ARG A 216 21.59 -0.07 -14.10
N PRO A 217 21.90 0.33 -15.35
CA PRO A 217 21.93 1.73 -15.69
C PRO A 217 20.57 2.37 -15.38
N PRO A 218 20.52 3.61 -14.92
CA PRO A 218 19.27 4.35 -14.80
C PRO A 218 18.56 4.33 -16.16
N ALA A 219 17.32 3.83 -16.19
CA ALA A 219 16.51 3.97 -17.39
C ALA A 219 15.93 5.38 -17.46
N PRO A 220 15.71 5.96 -18.64
CA PRO A 220 14.99 7.22 -18.76
C PRO A 220 13.61 7.10 -18.09
N GLY A 221 13.19 8.14 -17.34
CA GLY A 221 11.91 8.13 -16.61
C GLY A 221 11.95 7.36 -15.29
N THR A 222 13.12 7.23 -14.66
CA THR A 222 13.26 6.58 -13.35
C THR A 222 12.83 7.46 -12.19
N THR A 223 12.74 8.76 -12.38
CA THR A 223 12.19 9.70 -11.38
C THR A 223 10.80 10.16 -11.80
N PHE A 224 10.03 10.62 -10.82
CA PHE A 224 8.71 11.22 -11.07
C PHE A 224 8.78 12.33 -12.12
N ALA A 225 9.71 13.27 -11.96
CA ALA A 225 9.87 14.42 -12.85
C ALA A 225 10.23 14.01 -14.29
N GLU A 226 11.15 13.05 -14.45
CA GLU A 226 11.53 12.53 -15.76
C GLU A 226 10.36 11.80 -16.44
N PHE A 227 9.62 10.96 -15.70
CA PHE A 227 8.49 10.24 -16.23
C PHE A 227 7.35 11.18 -16.64
N LYS A 228 7.03 12.17 -15.80
CA LYS A 228 6.06 13.21 -16.12
C LYS A 228 6.45 13.96 -17.40
N ALA A 229 7.72 14.41 -17.51
CA ALA A 229 8.21 15.10 -18.69
C ALA A 229 8.15 14.25 -19.97
N GLN A 230 8.41 12.93 -19.88
CA GLN A 230 8.25 12.01 -21.01
C GLN A 230 6.79 11.90 -21.49
N LEU A 231 5.84 11.81 -20.56
CA LEU A 231 4.42 11.76 -20.90
C LEU A 231 3.96 13.06 -21.57
N GLU A 232 4.37 14.20 -21.02
CA GLU A 232 4.08 15.53 -21.59
C GLU A 232 4.69 15.69 -22.99
N ALA A 233 5.94 15.26 -23.20
CA ALA A 233 6.59 15.25 -24.51
C ALA A 233 5.91 14.32 -25.53
N ALA A 234 5.24 13.26 -25.06
CA ALA A 234 4.42 12.38 -25.88
C ALA A 234 3.00 12.93 -26.14
N GLY A 235 2.72 14.19 -25.73
CA GLY A 235 1.41 14.83 -25.92
C GLY A 235 0.30 14.30 -24.99
N ARG A 236 0.66 13.61 -23.92
CA ARG A 236 -0.31 13.13 -22.91
C ARG A 236 -0.49 14.21 -21.84
N SER A 237 -1.73 14.56 -21.53
CA SER A 237 -2.05 15.33 -20.31
C SER A 237 -1.82 14.43 -19.11
N VAL A 238 -1.14 14.95 -18.08
CA VAL A 238 -0.82 14.20 -16.87
C VAL A 238 -1.38 14.95 -15.68
N ASP A 239 -2.43 14.39 -15.10
CA ASP A 239 -2.96 14.86 -13.83
C ASP A 239 -2.11 14.26 -12.69
N VAL A 240 -1.58 15.13 -11.84
CA VAL A 240 -0.86 14.73 -10.62
C VAL A 240 -1.88 14.70 -9.49
N VAL A 241 -1.95 13.56 -8.83
CA VAL A 241 -2.91 13.37 -7.73
C VAL A 241 -2.45 14.12 -6.48
N ASP A 242 -3.36 14.88 -5.89
CA ASP A 242 -3.19 15.40 -4.54
C ASP A 242 -3.29 14.23 -3.54
N LEU A 243 -2.20 13.98 -2.81
CA LEU A 243 -2.10 12.83 -1.91
C LEU A 243 -2.99 12.96 -0.67
N LEU A 244 -3.29 14.18 -0.21
CA LEU A 244 -4.26 14.39 0.88
C LEU A 244 -5.68 14.09 0.39
N GLU A 245 -6.06 14.56 -0.79
CA GLU A 245 -7.37 14.21 -1.38
C GLU A 245 -7.50 12.71 -1.62
N LEU A 246 -6.43 12.04 -2.03
CA LEU A 246 -6.42 10.58 -2.12
C LEU A 246 -6.60 9.93 -0.74
N GLY A 247 -5.94 10.45 0.29
CA GLY A 247 -6.14 10.02 1.68
C GLY A 247 -7.58 10.18 2.13
N ARG A 248 -8.19 11.34 1.88
CA ARG A 248 -9.62 11.60 2.16
C ARG A 248 -10.54 10.63 1.41
N PHE A 249 -10.21 10.33 0.16
CA PHE A 249 -10.94 9.33 -0.63
C PHE A 249 -10.89 7.94 0.02
N VAL A 250 -9.71 7.51 0.45
CA VAL A 250 -9.55 6.23 1.17
C VAL A 250 -10.35 6.19 2.45
N VAL A 251 -10.29 7.25 3.26
CA VAL A 251 -11.04 7.35 4.52
C VAL A 251 -12.55 7.32 4.27
N ARG A 252 -13.05 7.99 3.22
CA ARG A 252 -14.47 7.90 2.81
C ARG A 252 -14.88 6.47 2.46
N GLY A 253 -14.06 5.73 1.69
CA GLY A 253 -14.32 4.33 1.35
C GLY A 253 -14.37 3.44 2.58
N VAL A 254 -13.44 3.63 3.54
CA VAL A 254 -13.44 2.94 4.82
C VAL A 254 -14.75 3.21 5.60
N LYS A 255 -15.19 4.46 5.67
CA LYS A 255 -16.46 4.86 6.34
C LYS A 255 -17.67 4.25 5.62
N ALA A 256 -17.71 4.28 4.30
CA ALA A 256 -18.76 3.69 3.48
C ALA A 256 -18.85 2.16 3.60
N GLY A 257 -17.76 1.52 4.00
CA GLY A 257 -17.71 0.06 4.11
C GLY A 257 -17.32 -0.64 2.82
N ASP A 258 -16.70 0.08 1.90
CA ASP A 258 -16.27 -0.46 0.62
C ASP A 258 -15.19 -1.52 0.82
N PHE A 259 -15.33 -2.65 0.12
CA PHE A 259 -14.27 -3.66 0.06
C PHE A 259 -13.17 -3.24 -0.94
N ILE A 260 -13.55 -2.66 -2.07
CA ILE A 260 -12.61 -2.15 -3.07
C ILE A 260 -12.65 -0.62 -3.03
N ILE A 261 -11.51 -0.01 -2.73
CA ILE A 261 -11.32 1.43 -2.71
C ILE A 261 -10.39 1.80 -3.86
N GLY A 262 -10.88 2.54 -4.85
CA GLY A 262 -10.10 2.92 -6.04
C GLY A 262 -10.93 3.75 -7.02
N HIS A 263 -10.29 4.57 -7.83
CA HIS A 263 -10.92 5.24 -8.96
C HIS A 263 -10.89 4.35 -10.21
N GLY A 264 -11.75 4.61 -11.19
CA GLY A 264 -11.75 3.89 -12.46
C GLY A 264 -12.17 2.42 -12.34
N LEU A 265 -13.07 2.09 -11.39
CA LEU A 265 -13.52 0.71 -11.18
C LEU A 265 -14.35 0.17 -12.35
N GLU A 266 -14.98 1.03 -13.13
CA GLU A 266 -15.70 0.61 -14.33
C GLU A 266 -14.74 0.10 -15.40
N GLU A 267 -13.68 0.85 -15.69
CA GLU A 267 -12.61 0.47 -16.60
C GLU A 267 -11.88 -0.78 -16.12
N ALA A 268 -11.59 -0.86 -14.81
CA ALA A 268 -11.02 -2.05 -14.19
C ALA A 268 -11.92 -3.28 -14.38
N GLY A 269 -13.23 -3.10 -14.20
CA GLY A 269 -14.23 -4.14 -14.47
C GLY A 269 -14.20 -4.62 -15.91
N ALA A 270 -14.15 -3.71 -16.89
CA ALA A 270 -14.04 -4.06 -18.29
C ALA A 270 -12.76 -4.87 -18.60
N MET A 271 -11.63 -4.51 -18.01
CA MET A 271 -10.37 -5.26 -18.13
C MET A 271 -10.47 -6.68 -17.54
N LEU A 272 -11.12 -6.81 -16.38
CA LEU A 272 -11.34 -8.11 -15.72
C LEU A 272 -12.28 -8.99 -16.54
N HIS A 273 -13.32 -8.45 -17.16
CA HIS A 273 -14.19 -9.19 -18.09
C HIS A 273 -13.41 -9.70 -19.31
N ALA A 274 -12.63 -8.84 -19.96
CA ALA A 274 -11.80 -9.24 -21.09
C ALA A 274 -10.75 -10.32 -20.70
N ARG A 275 -10.22 -10.23 -19.47
CA ARG A 275 -9.32 -11.25 -18.92
C ARG A 275 -10.05 -12.57 -18.69
N ALA A 276 -11.25 -12.55 -18.12
CA ALA A 276 -12.04 -13.74 -17.85
C ALA A 276 -12.41 -14.46 -19.16
N ASP A 277 -12.85 -13.72 -20.19
CA ASP A 277 -13.17 -14.27 -21.52
C ASP A 277 -11.95 -14.93 -22.17
N ALA A 278 -10.80 -14.27 -22.13
CA ALA A 278 -9.56 -14.84 -22.68
C ALA A 278 -9.14 -16.14 -21.96
N ILE A 279 -9.28 -16.17 -20.61
CA ILE A 279 -9.00 -17.39 -19.83
C ILE A 279 -9.97 -18.52 -20.21
N ALA A 280 -11.27 -18.24 -20.31
CA ALA A 280 -12.28 -19.23 -20.70
C ALA A 280 -12.03 -19.82 -22.08
N GLU A 281 -11.47 -19.04 -23.01
CA GLU A 281 -11.11 -19.47 -24.36
C GLU A 281 -9.68 -20.04 -24.47
N GLY A 282 -8.93 -20.13 -23.38
CA GLY A 282 -7.54 -20.61 -23.37
C GLY A 282 -6.56 -19.69 -24.09
N ARG A 283 -6.89 -18.41 -24.22
CA ARG A 283 -6.04 -17.39 -24.88
C ARG A 283 -5.24 -16.59 -23.84
N LEU A 284 -4.16 -15.97 -24.29
CA LEU A 284 -3.41 -15.02 -23.46
C LEU A 284 -4.31 -13.83 -23.12
N PRO A 285 -4.56 -13.55 -21.82
CA PRO A 285 -5.30 -12.36 -21.42
C PRO A 285 -4.61 -11.06 -21.84
N PRO A 286 -5.37 -9.98 -22.08
CA PRO A 286 -4.78 -8.68 -22.35
C PRO A 286 -3.97 -8.20 -21.14
N ALA A 287 -2.85 -7.53 -21.41
CA ALA A 287 -2.11 -6.80 -20.39
C ALA A 287 -2.82 -5.47 -20.10
N ALA A 288 -2.54 -4.89 -18.93
CA ALA A 288 -2.87 -3.49 -18.67
C ALA A 288 -2.20 -2.63 -19.75
N LEU A 289 -2.97 -1.72 -20.32
CA LEU A 289 -2.43 -0.79 -21.33
C LEU A 289 -1.36 0.08 -20.66
N SER A 290 -0.17 -0.02 -21.21
CA SER A 290 0.95 0.89 -20.92
C SER A 290 0.68 2.29 -21.47
#